data_0efb5a2963fa8e2679542ca3d95e08e8
#
_entry.id   0efb5a2963fa8e2679542ca3d95e08e8
#
_cell.length_a   1.000
_cell.length_b   1.000
_cell.length_c   1.000
_cell.angle_alpha   90.00
_cell.angle_beta   90.00
_cell.angle_gamma   90.00
#
_symmetry.space_group_name_H-M   'P 1'
#
loop_
_entity.id
_entity.type
_entity.pdbx_description
1 polymer ?
#
loop_
_entity_poly.entity_id
_entity_poly.type
_entity_poly.pdbx_seq_one_letter_code
_entity_poly.pdbx_strand_id
1 'polypeptide(L)'
;TFIHKRTSDDIWKNLFELPLVETDRNLSEEEFLSSVSFRSLIAEGEVPEVRLVFRNVKHVLSHRVIYANFYEVVLPENSRSFSEYQCIRMEDLEQYPVSRLVHAFLEKYL
;
A
#
# COMPACT_ATOMS: atom_id res chain seq x y z
N THR A 1 -7.19 7.68 -2.96
CA THR A 1 -5.99 6.91 -2.66
C THR A 1 -4.85 7.24 -3.60
N PHE A 2 -3.70 6.66 -3.35
CA PHE A 2 -2.50 6.88 -4.14
C PHE A 2 -2.11 5.59 -4.84
N ILE A 3 -1.74 5.70 -6.11
CA ILE A 3 -1.28 4.56 -6.90
C ILE A 3 -0.06 4.95 -7.72
N HIS A 4 0.73 3.97 -8.12
CA HIS A 4 1.73 4.15 -9.16
C HIS A 4 1.86 2.87 -9.98
N LYS A 5 2.35 3.03 -11.21
CA LYS A 5 2.59 1.89 -12.08
C LYS A 5 3.90 1.23 -11.70
N ARG A 6 3.87 -0.08 -11.47
CA ARG A 6 5.06 -0.82 -11.12
C ARG A 6 5.96 -0.99 -12.33
N THR A 7 7.22 -0.62 -12.20
CA THR A 7 8.21 -0.70 -13.28
C THR A 7 9.25 -1.78 -13.06
N SER A 8 9.26 -2.42 -11.88
CA SER A 8 10.17 -3.52 -11.58
C SER A 8 9.98 -4.69 -12.55
N ASP A 9 11.07 -5.35 -12.91
CA ASP A 9 11.02 -6.47 -13.85
C ASP A 9 10.65 -7.77 -13.13
N ASP A 10 9.41 -7.83 -12.64
CA ASP A 10 8.84 -8.99 -11.97
C ASP A 10 7.45 -9.29 -12.52
N ILE A 11 6.75 -10.26 -11.92
CA ILE A 11 5.42 -10.70 -12.40
C ILE A 11 4.36 -9.61 -12.34
N TRP A 12 4.61 -8.53 -11.60
CA TRP A 12 3.66 -7.42 -11.45
C TRP A 12 4.04 -6.20 -12.29
N LYS A 13 5.04 -6.33 -13.15
CA LYS A 13 5.44 -5.24 -14.03
C LYS A 13 4.24 -4.74 -14.83
N ASN A 14 4.13 -3.42 -14.93
CA ASN A 14 3.06 -2.70 -15.63
C ASN A 14 1.69 -2.74 -14.93
N LEU A 15 1.56 -3.38 -13.77
CA LEU A 15 0.36 -3.27 -12.96
C LEU A 15 0.49 -2.05 -12.04
N PHE A 16 -0.65 -1.46 -11.72
CA PHE A 16 -0.67 -0.39 -10.72
C PHE A 16 -0.71 -0.99 -9.32
N GLU A 17 -0.09 -0.30 -8.37
CA GLU A 17 -0.08 -0.75 -6.98
C GLU A 17 -0.40 0.41 -6.03
N LEU A 18 -0.94 0.06 -4.87
CA LEU A 18 -1.06 0.97 -3.74
C LEU A 18 0.33 1.17 -3.14
N PRO A 19 0.54 2.25 -2.34
CA PRO A 19 1.82 2.40 -1.64
C PRO A 19 2.17 1.11 -0.88
N LEU A 20 3.37 0.64 -1.09
CA LEU A 20 3.84 -0.65 -0.58
C LEU A 20 5.16 -0.51 0.13
N VAL A 21 5.25 -1.13 1.31
CA VAL A 21 6.51 -1.29 2.04
C VAL A 21 6.80 -2.78 2.11
N GLU A 22 7.88 -3.21 1.47
CA GLU A 22 8.33 -4.61 1.49
C GLU A 22 9.30 -4.81 2.65
N THR A 23 9.08 -5.88 3.42
CA THR A 23 9.95 -6.22 4.54
C THR A 23 10.28 -7.72 4.50
N ASP A 24 11.38 -8.08 5.14
CA ASP A 24 11.83 -9.47 5.22
C ASP A 24 11.13 -10.26 6.33
N ARG A 25 10.35 -9.60 7.17
CA ARG A 25 9.54 -10.20 8.23
C ARG A 25 8.26 -9.40 8.44
N ASN A 26 7.31 -10.01 9.12
CA ASN A 26 6.04 -9.37 9.45
C ASN A 26 6.26 -8.41 10.62
N LEU A 27 6.09 -7.12 10.36
CA LEU A 27 6.26 -6.07 11.36
C LEU A 27 5.00 -5.91 12.21
N SER A 28 5.18 -5.59 13.50
CA SER A 28 4.08 -5.10 14.32
C SER A 28 3.66 -3.70 13.84
N GLU A 29 2.50 -3.24 14.28
CA GLU A 29 2.04 -1.89 13.94
C GLU A 29 3.04 -0.82 14.39
N GLU A 30 3.56 -0.94 15.61
CA GLU A 30 4.57 0.00 16.12
C GLU A 30 5.84 -0.01 15.29
N GLU A 31 6.33 -1.20 14.93
CA GLU A 31 7.52 -1.35 14.09
C GLU A 31 7.29 -0.74 12.70
N PHE A 32 6.11 -0.95 12.12
CA PHE A 32 5.77 -0.38 10.82
C PHE A 32 5.74 1.16 10.88
N LEU A 33 5.05 1.73 11.85
CA LEU A 33 4.90 3.18 11.99
C LEU A 33 6.22 3.88 12.23
N SER A 34 7.18 3.22 12.87
CA SER A 34 8.52 3.77 13.13
C SER A 34 9.54 3.42 12.06
N SER A 35 9.16 2.62 11.06
CA SER A 35 10.08 2.21 10.00
C SER A 35 10.49 3.39 9.13
N VAL A 36 11.73 3.36 8.65
CA VAL A 36 12.25 4.38 7.73
C VAL A 36 11.44 4.38 6.44
N SER A 37 11.06 3.21 5.96
CA SER A 37 10.30 3.07 4.71
C SER A 37 8.94 3.76 4.78
N PHE A 38 8.19 3.57 5.87
CA PHE A 38 6.91 4.26 6.04
C PHE A 38 7.11 5.75 6.23
N ARG A 39 8.03 6.15 7.10
CA ARG A 39 8.26 7.56 7.42
C ARG A 39 8.74 8.36 6.20
N SER A 40 9.43 7.71 5.26
CA SER A 40 9.87 8.36 4.03
C SER A 40 8.70 8.72 3.10
N LEU A 41 7.55 8.08 3.25
CA LEU A 41 6.35 8.37 2.46
C LEU A 41 5.57 9.56 3.02
N ILE A 42 5.80 9.92 4.28
CA ILE A 42 5.07 10.97 4.98
C ILE A 42 5.87 12.27 4.93
N ALA A 43 5.22 13.35 4.52
CA ALA A 43 5.86 14.65 4.47
C ALA A 43 6.24 15.14 5.87
N GLU A 44 7.37 15.85 5.96
CA GLU A 44 7.85 16.40 7.22
C GLU A 44 6.78 17.31 7.85
N GLY A 45 6.55 17.12 9.15
CA GLY A 45 5.57 17.90 9.90
C GLY A 45 4.14 17.36 9.82
N GLU A 46 3.85 16.39 8.97
CA GLU A 46 2.54 15.77 8.90
C GLU A 46 2.44 14.60 9.86
N VAL A 47 1.30 14.47 10.52
CA VAL A 47 1.01 13.38 11.44
C VAL A 47 -0.24 12.65 10.92
N PRO A 48 -0.06 11.54 10.21
CA PRO A 48 -1.21 10.79 9.68
C PRO A 48 -1.92 10.01 10.77
N GLU A 49 -3.22 9.81 10.59
CA GLU A 49 -3.95 8.81 11.37
C GLU A 49 -3.82 7.47 10.63
N VAL A 50 -3.37 6.44 11.34
CA VAL A 50 -3.13 5.13 10.74
C VAL A 50 -3.95 4.09 11.47
N ARG A 51 -4.69 3.28 10.71
CA ARG A 51 -5.50 2.20 11.25
C ARG A 51 -5.16 0.91 10.51
N LEU A 52 -4.86 -0.15 11.27
CA LEU A 52 -4.68 -1.49 10.71
C LEU A 52 -6.05 -2.04 10.30
N VAL A 53 -6.20 -2.36 9.02
CA VAL A 53 -7.47 -2.87 8.47
C VAL A 53 -7.47 -4.39 8.41
N PHE A 54 -6.45 -4.97 7.79
CA PHE A 54 -6.29 -6.42 7.70
C PHE A 54 -4.85 -6.81 8.05
N ARG A 55 -4.71 -7.88 8.82
CA ARG A 55 -3.41 -8.39 9.24
C ARG A 55 -3.17 -9.80 8.71
N ASN A 56 -1.93 -10.08 8.31
CA ASN A 56 -1.49 -11.41 7.87
C ASN A 56 -2.34 -12.01 6.76
N VAL A 57 -2.73 -11.20 5.79
CA VAL A 57 -3.44 -11.70 4.63
C VAL A 57 -2.47 -12.54 3.79
N LYS A 58 -2.74 -13.84 3.72
CA LYS A 58 -1.90 -14.77 2.99
C LYS A 58 -2.24 -14.74 1.51
N HIS A 59 -1.22 -14.59 0.68
CA HIS A 59 -1.36 -14.63 -0.77
C HIS A 59 -0.33 -15.60 -1.34
N VAL A 60 -0.81 -16.69 -1.96
CA VAL A 60 0.04 -17.74 -2.49
C VAL A 60 0.33 -17.49 -3.96
N LEU A 61 1.59 -17.39 -4.29
CA LEU A 61 2.10 -17.32 -5.66
C LEU A 61 2.75 -18.65 -6.02
N SER A 62 3.00 -18.87 -7.31
CA SER A 62 3.59 -20.13 -7.78
C SER A 62 4.96 -20.43 -7.16
N HIS A 63 5.73 -19.41 -6.78
CA HIS A 63 7.09 -19.54 -6.26
C HIS A 63 7.29 -19.05 -4.84
N ARG A 64 6.28 -18.40 -4.24
CA ARG A 64 6.42 -17.87 -2.89
C ARG A 64 5.05 -17.58 -2.27
N VAL A 65 5.07 -17.38 -0.96
CA VAL A 65 3.90 -16.97 -0.18
C VAL A 65 4.15 -15.58 0.37
N ILE A 66 3.19 -14.69 0.22
CA ILE A 66 3.24 -13.33 0.76
C ILE A 66 2.25 -13.23 1.91
N TYR A 67 2.69 -12.56 2.98
CA TYR A 67 1.82 -12.15 4.07
C TYR A 67 1.75 -10.64 4.08
N ALA A 68 0.56 -10.09 3.92
CA ALA A 68 0.37 -8.65 3.81
C ALA A 68 -0.47 -8.09 4.95
N ASN A 69 -0.06 -6.94 5.47
CA ASN A 69 -0.85 -6.12 6.38
C ASN A 69 -1.34 -4.92 5.59
N PHE A 70 -2.62 -4.58 5.74
CA PHE A 70 -3.22 -3.43 5.06
C PHE A 70 -3.58 -2.37 6.09
N TYR A 71 -3.13 -1.16 5.83
CA TYR A 71 -3.37 0.00 6.70
C TYR A 71 -4.17 1.06 5.95
N GLU A 72 -5.08 1.69 6.66
CA GLU A 72 -5.74 2.90 6.20
C GLU A 72 -4.98 4.09 6.78
N VAL A 73 -4.54 4.99 5.92
CA VAL A 73 -3.79 6.18 6.31
C VAL A 73 -4.61 7.40 5.95
N VAL A 74 -4.99 8.18 6.95
CA VAL A 74 -5.76 9.42 6.75
C VAL A 74 -4.80 10.60 6.85
N LEU A 75 -4.75 11.40 5.79
CA LEU A 75 -3.86 12.53 5.65
C LEU A 75 -4.64 13.84 5.67
N PRO A 76 -3.97 14.97 6.04
CA PRO A 76 -4.61 16.28 5.93
C PRO A 76 -4.97 16.60 4.48
N GLU A 77 -5.95 17.47 4.27
CA GLU A 77 -6.51 17.80 2.95
C GLU A 77 -5.44 18.25 1.95
N ASN A 78 -4.48 19.03 2.41
CA ASN A 78 -3.39 19.55 1.56
C ASN A 78 -2.07 18.81 1.81
N SER A 79 -2.14 17.50 2.02
CA SER A 79 -0.97 16.69 2.30
C SER A 79 0.05 16.71 1.16
N ARG A 80 1.33 16.72 1.52
CA ARG A 80 2.45 16.54 0.60
C ARG A 80 3.08 15.16 0.71
N SER A 81 2.48 14.26 1.52
CA SER A 81 2.92 12.88 1.62
C SER A 81 2.63 12.13 0.33
N PHE A 82 3.33 11.04 0.10
CA PHE A 82 3.21 10.21 -1.11
C PHE A 82 3.40 11.01 -2.40
N SER A 83 4.38 11.93 -2.40
CA SER A 83 4.58 12.89 -3.49
C SER A 83 4.90 12.24 -4.85
N GLU A 84 5.43 11.01 -4.85
CA GLU A 84 5.77 10.28 -6.07
C GLU A 84 4.60 9.44 -6.60
N TYR A 85 3.44 9.48 -5.91
CA TYR A 85 2.28 8.69 -6.26
C TYR A 85 1.21 9.55 -6.91
N GLN A 86 0.39 8.93 -7.74
CA GLN A 86 -0.77 9.58 -8.35
C GLN A 86 -1.97 9.46 -7.40
N CYS A 87 -2.62 10.56 -7.09
CA CYS A 87 -3.82 10.58 -6.27
C CYS A 87 -5.05 10.35 -7.15
N ILE A 88 -5.85 9.35 -6.81
CA ILE A 88 -7.10 9.04 -7.51
C ILE A 88 -8.22 8.81 -6.50
N ARG A 89 -9.46 8.86 -6.96
CA ARG A 89 -10.60 8.45 -6.14
C ARG A 89 -10.63 6.94 -6.01
N MET A 90 -11.08 6.43 -4.85
CA MET A 90 -11.23 4.99 -4.66
C MET A 90 -12.15 4.37 -5.69
N GLU A 91 -13.22 5.07 -6.07
CA GLU A 91 -14.18 4.60 -7.06
C GLU A 91 -13.59 4.46 -8.47
N ASP A 92 -12.50 5.17 -8.76
CA ASP A 92 -11.82 5.10 -10.06
C ASP A 92 -10.78 3.99 -10.11
N LEU A 93 -10.47 3.37 -8.99
CA LEU A 93 -9.43 2.35 -8.89
C LEU A 93 -9.71 1.13 -9.76
N GLU A 94 -10.98 0.82 -9.99
CA GLU A 94 -11.40 -0.29 -10.87
C GLU A 94 -10.97 -0.11 -12.31
N GLN A 95 -10.65 1.12 -12.72
CA GLN A 95 -10.22 1.43 -14.08
C GLN A 95 -8.73 1.13 -14.31
N TYR A 96 -8.01 0.78 -13.26
CA TYR A 96 -6.57 0.53 -13.31
C TYR A 96 -6.29 -0.97 -13.14
N PRO A 97 -5.42 -1.56 -13.95
CA PRO A 97 -5.04 -2.95 -13.75
C PRO A 97 -4.18 -3.08 -12.49
N VAL A 98 -4.64 -3.89 -11.55
CA VAL A 98 -3.96 -4.12 -10.27
C VAL A 98 -3.70 -5.62 -10.07
N SER A 99 -2.77 -5.94 -9.15
CA SER A 99 -2.47 -7.33 -8.82
C SER A 99 -3.65 -8.02 -8.14
N ARG A 100 -3.63 -9.36 -8.13
CA ARG A 100 -4.66 -10.15 -7.44
C ARG A 100 -4.72 -9.84 -5.94
N LEU A 101 -3.58 -9.58 -5.32
CA LEU A 101 -3.54 -9.23 -3.90
C LEU A 101 -4.31 -7.95 -3.63
N VAL A 102 -4.09 -6.91 -4.43
CA VAL A 102 -4.79 -5.63 -4.30
C VAL A 102 -6.27 -5.81 -4.60
N HIS A 103 -6.61 -6.57 -5.64
CA HIS A 103 -7.99 -6.84 -6.01
C HIS A 103 -8.74 -7.56 -4.88
N ALA A 104 -8.14 -8.59 -4.29
CA ALA A 104 -8.74 -9.33 -3.18
C ALA A 104 -8.96 -8.43 -1.95
N PHE A 105 -7.99 -7.54 -1.67
CA PHE A 105 -8.14 -6.55 -0.60
C PHE A 105 -9.34 -5.64 -0.86
N LEU A 106 -9.46 -5.11 -2.07
CA LEU A 106 -10.53 -4.18 -2.43
C LEU A 106 -11.91 -4.82 -2.32
N GLU A 107 -12.05 -6.08 -2.71
CA GLU A 107 -13.31 -6.81 -2.57
C GLU A 107 -13.79 -6.90 -1.12
N LYS A 108 -12.85 -7.01 -0.17
CA LYS A 108 -13.15 -7.10 1.26
C LYS A 108 -13.34 -5.73 1.90
N TYR A 109 -12.61 -4.73 1.40
CA TYR A 109 -12.59 -3.39 1.99
C TYR A 109 -13.77 -2.54 1.53
N LEU A 110 -14.11 -2.66 0.27
CA LEU A 110 -15.25 -1.96 -0.32
C LEU A 110 -16.50 -2.85 -0.26
#